data_08daa65740ffc2a575330c0827298563
#
_entry.id   08daa65740ffc2a575330c0827298563
#
_cell.length_a   1.000
_cell.length_b   1.000
_cell.length_c   1.000
_cell.angle_alpha   90.00
_cell.angle_beta   90.00
_cell.angle_gamma   90.00
#
_symmetry.space_group_name_H-M   'P 1'
#
loop_
_entity.id
_entity.type
_entity.pdbx_description
1 polymer ?
#
loop_
_entity_poly.entity_id
_entity_poly.type
_entity_poly.pdbx_seq_one_letter_code
_entity_poly.pdbx_strand_id
1 'polypeptide(L)' 'MVDGAGGYRVRIDEDPDGWRVAIEDPSGAVVMERACADGAEARTFASTVRQHLYWLSPDTFREYYRV' A
#
# COMPACT_ATOMS: atom_id res chain seq x y z
N MET A 1 -15.41 0.05 8.77
CA MET A 1 -14.24 -0.67 9.31
C MET A 1 -12.97 0.12 9.10
N VAL A 2 -12.12 0.14 10.08
CA VAL A 2 -10.86 0.89 10.03
C VAL A 2 -9.80 0.04 9.35
N ASP A 3 -9.05 0.64 8.46
CA ASP A 3 -7.99 -0.07 7.72
C ASP A 3 -6.62 0.11 8.36
N GLY A 4 -6.56 0.41 9.64
CA GLY A 4 -5.31 0.67 10.32
C GLY A 4 -4.74 2.02 9.92
N ALA A 5 -3.55 2.32 10.40
CA ALA A 5 -2.73 3.50 10.07
C ALA A 5 -3.47 4.71 9.51
N GLY A 6 -4.52 5.17 10.20
CA GLY A 6 -5.17 6.42 9.85
C GLY A 6 -5.96 6.45 8.55
N GLY A 7 -6.39 5.27 8.07
CA GLY A 7 -7.23 5.24 6.88
C GLY A 7 -6.46 5.11 5.58
N TYR A 8 -5.18 4.84 5.63
CA TYR A 8 -4.42 4.51 4.44
C TYR A 8 -4.90 3.19 3.87
N ARG A 9 -4.83 3.04 2.57
CA ARG A 9 -5.26 1.82 1.88
C ARG A 9 -4.21 1.34 0.92
N VAL A 10 -4.23 0.02 0.66
CA VAL A 10 -3.35 -0.60 -0.32
C VAL A 10 -4.20 -1.16 -1.44
N ARG A 11 -3.83 -0.85 -2.67
CA ARG A 11 -4.55 -1.30 -3.84
C ARG A 11 -3.61 -2.02 -4.79
N ILE A 12 -4.08 -3.10 -5.38
CA ILE A 12 -3.35 -3.85 -6.41
C ILE A 12 -4.03 -3.58 -7.74
N ASP A 13 -3.26 -3.12 -8.71
CA ASP A 13 -3.75 -2.89 -10.06
C ASP A 13 -2.98 -3.74 -11.06
N GLU A 14 -3.70 -4.30 -12.01
CA GLU A 14 -3.10 -4.98 -13.15
C GLU A 14 -3.29 -4.11 -14.39
N ASP A 15 -2.22 -3.88 -15.13
CA ASP A 15 -2.32 -3.14 -16.38
C ASP A 15 -1.54 -3.89 -17.47
N PRO A 16 -1.61 -3.42 -18.72
CA PRO A 16 -0.96 -4.15 -19.83
C PRO A 16 0.54 -4.35 -19.65
N ASP A 17 1.18 -3.48 -18.88
CA ASP A 17 2.62 -3.57 -18.68
C ASP A 17 3.02 -4.38 -17.48
N GLY A 18 2.05 -4.87 -16.69
CA GLY A 18 2.34 -5.67 -15.53
C GLY A 18 1.45 -5.32 -14.35
N TRP A 19 2.00 -5.44 -13.16
CA TRP A 19 1.27 -5.24 -11.92
C TRP A 19 1.82 -4.06 -11.15
N ARG A 20 0.95 -3.45 -10.36
CA ARG A 20 1.32 -2.28 -9.57
C ARG A 20 0.60 -2.31 -8.24
N VAL A 21 1.32 -1.92 -7.18
CA VAL A 21 0.73 -1.76 -5.86
C VAL A 21 0.76 -0.29 -5.52
N ALA A 22 -0.37 0.24 -5.09
CA ALA A 22 -0.49 1.65 -4.74
C ALA A 22 -0.93 1.79 -3.29
N ILE A 23 -0.38 2.81 -2.63
CA ILE A 23 -0.84 3.19 -1.30
C ILE A 23 -1.59 4.51 -1.44
N GLU A 24 -2.81 4.54 -0.94
CA GLU A 24 -3.65 5.74 -0.97
C GLU A 24 -3.78 6.30 0.44
N ASP A 25 -3.75 7.61 0.54
CA ASP A 25 -3.96 8.25 1.83
C ASP A 25 -5.47 8.37 2.13
N PRO A 26 -5.84 8.86 3.33
CA PRO A 26 -7.25 8.96 3.67
C PRO A 26 -8.08 9.83 2.73
N SER A 27 -7.47 10.72 1.98
CA SER A 27 -8.19 11.55 1.02
C SER A 27 -8.41 10.83 -0.31
N GLY A 28 -7.79 9.66 -0.49
CA GLY A 28 -7.88 8.92 -1.73
C GLY A 28 -6.76 9.21 -2.71
N ALA A 29 -5.82 10.06 -2.33
CA ALA A 29 -4.68 10.36 -3.19
C ALA A 29 -3.64 9.26 -3.12
N VAL A 30 -3.07 8.90 -4.27
CA VAL A 30 -2.00 7.92 -4.31
C VAL A 30 -0.72 8.59 -3.86
N VAL A 31 -0.15 8.09 -2.76
CA VAL A 31 1.06 8.68 -2.18
C VAL A 31 2.30 7.82 -2.44
N MET A 32 2.10 6.59 -2.93
CA MET A 32 3.21 5.71 -3.25
C MET A 32 2.73 4.65 -4.22
N GLU A 33 3.57 4.32 -5.21
CA GLU A 33 3.30 3.23 -6.14
C GLU A 33 4.56 2.39 -6.31
N ARG A 34 4.35 1.10 -6.55
CA ARG A 34 5.45 0.20 -6.83
C ARG A 34 5.07 -0.75 -7.96
N ALA A 35 5.90 -0.79 -8.98
CA ALA A 35 5.73 -1.74 -10.08
C ALA A 35 6.21 -3.12 -9.63
N CYS A 36 5.45 -4.16 -9.99
CA CYS A 36 5.77 -5.53 -9.64
C CYS A 36 5.83 -6.37 -10.92
N ALA A 37 6.62 -7.42 -10.87
CA ALA A 37 6.84 -8.26 -12.04
C ALA A 37 5.63 -9.13 -12.37
N ASP A 38 4.90 -9.58 -11.33
CA ASP A 38 3.75 -10.44 -11.54
C ASP A 38 2.78 -10.28 -10.37
N GLY A 39 1.64 -10.99 -10.49
CA GLY A 39 0.60 -10.89 -9.47
C GLY A 39 1.03 -11.44 -8.11
N ALA A 40 1.89 -12.45 -8.10
CA ALA A 40 2.37 -13.02 -6.84
C ALA A 40 3.23 -12.01 -6.09
N GLU A 41 4.11 -11.32 -6.80
CA GLU A 41 4.93 -10.28 -6.18
C GLU A 41 4.06 -9.13 -5.69
N ALA A 42 3.07 -8.73 -6.47
CA ALA A 42 2.16 -7.65 -6.09
C ALA A 42 1.40 -8.02 -4.82
N ARG A 43 0.88 -9.24 -4.73
CA ARG A 43 0.15 -9.68 -3.55
C ARG A 43 1.05 -9.76 -2.33
N THR A 44 2.29 -10.23 -2.50
CA THR A 44 3.24 -10.33 -1.39
C THR A 44 3.58 -8.94 -0.87
N PHE A 45 3.84 -7.99 -1.76
CA PHE A 45 4.16 -6.64 -1.34
C PHE A 45 2.95 -5.98 -0.67
N ALA A 46 1.77 -6.13 -1.26
CA ALA A 46 0.56 -5.55 -0.68
C ALA A 46 0.27 -6.13 0.70
N SER A 47 0.49 -7.43 0.86
CA SER A 47 0.30 -8.09 2.15
C SER A 47 1.25 -7.51 3.20
N THR A 48 2.51 -7.31 2.82
CA THR A 48 3.50 -6.72 3.73
C THR A 48 3.08 -5.31 4.14
N VAL A 49 2.64 -4.50 3.17
CA VAL A 49 2.21 -3.13 3.48
C VAL A 49 0.98 -3.16 4.40
N ARG A 50 0.02 -4.06 4.14
CA ARG A 50 -1.16 -4.18 5.00
C ARG A 50 -0.79 -4.57 6.42
N GLN A 51 0.20 -5.44 6.58
CA GLN A 51 0.68 -5.80 7.92
C GLN A 51 1.24 -4.57 8.63
N HIS A 52 2.02 -3.76 7.92
CA HIS A 52 2.55 -2.54 8.51
C HIS A 52 1.44 -1.54 8.84
N LEU A 53 0.42 -1.44 8.00
CA LEU A 53 -0.74 -0.62 8.33
C LEU A 53 -1.42 -1.06 9.61
N TYR A 54 -1.42 -2.35 9.86
CA TYR A 54 -2.08 -2.93 11.00
C TYR A 54 -1.24 -2.80 12.28
N TRP A 55 0.09 -2.89 12.15
CA TRP A 55 0.99 -2.97 13.30
C TRP A 55 1.61 -1.64 13.68
N LEU A 56 1.86 -0.77 12.71
CA LEU A 56 2.53 0.51 12.97
C LEU A 56 1.51 1.59 13.27
N SER A 57 1.89 2.56 14.09
CA SER A 57 1.07 3.74 14.27
C SER A 57 1.05 4.54 12.97
N PRO A 58 0.05 5.43 12.78
CA PRO A 58 0.02 6.25 11.57
C PRO A 58 1.29 7.05 11.33
N ASP A 59 1.86 7.60 12.39
CA ASP A 59 3.08 8.40 12.25
C ASP A 59 4.26 7.52 11.84
N THR A 60 4.40 6.35 12.46
CA THR A 60 5.47 5.43 12.13
C THR A 60 5.32 4.89 10.71
N PHE A 61 4.08 4.61 10.30
CA PHE A 61 3.83 4.13 8.95
C PHE A 61 4.25 5.17 7.92
N ARG A 62 3.85 6.44 8.13
CA ARG A 62 4.21 7.51 7.21
C ARG A 62 5.72 7.69 7.13
N GLU A 63 6.39 7.59 8.26
CA GLU A 63 7.83 7.74 8.30
C GLU A 63 8.53 6.58 7.59
N TYR A 64 8.05 5.36 7.82
CA TYR A 64 8.65 4.17 7.25
C TYR A 64 8.54 4.16 5.72
N TYR A 65 7.37 4.54 5.20
CA TYR A 65 7.13 4.56 3.76
C TYR A 65 7.34 5.91 3.12
N ARG A 66 7.55 6.93 3.91
CA ARG A 66 7.75 8.32 3.44
C ARG A 66 6.57 8.82 2.63
N VAL A 67 5.39 8.61 3.15
CA VAL A 67 4.15 9.00 2.48
C VAL A 67 3.35 10.08 3.24
#